data_b649d461b36cb6ed3b607eb2e8ed8547
#
_entry.id   b649d461b36cb6ed3b607eb2e8ed8547
#
_cell.length_a   1.000
_cell.length_b   1.000
_cell.length_c   1.000
_cell.angle_alpha   90.00
_cell.angle_beta   90.00
_cell.angle_gamma   90.00
#
_symmetry.space_group_name_H-M   'P 1'
#
loop_
_entity.id
_entity.type
_entity.pdbx_description
1 polymer ?
#
loop_
_entity_poly.entity_id
_entity_poly.type
_entity_poly.pdbx_seq_one_letter_code
_entity_poly.pdbx_strand_id
1 'polypeptide(L)'
;MWSAAGRIPPIYDQTSALVDTDPVLYDEYRGTVEDTELGRAVVEALGTNKWSLLANHGVLVVANGIRQAHLRAITLEWRSRLAWHVEALGGGSPLPDHVVLATGKRTDANGFPFLWEAMAREEIRRDPSVLE
;
A
#
# COMPACT_ATOMS: atom_id res chain seq x y z
N MET A 1 -9.74 -7.34 0.16
CA MET A 1 -9.94 -8.16 1.38
C MET A 1 -9.84 -7.32 2.65
N TRP A 2 -8.69 -6.74 2.99
CA TRP A 2 -8.47 -6.02 4.26
C TRP A 2 -9.35 -4.79 4.44
N SER A 3 -9.58 -4.02 3.36
CA SER A 3 -10.53 -2.90 3.39
C SER A 3 -11.96 -3.33 3.72
N ALA A 4 -12.39 -4.47 3.19
CA ALA A 4 -13.71 -5.03 3.51
C ALA A 4 -13.77 -5.66 4.92
N ALA A 5 -12.63 -6.11 5.45
CA ALA A 5 -12.54 -6.62 6.82
C ALA A 5 -12.42 -5.51 7.87
N GLY A 6 -12.26 -4.25 7.47
CA GLY A 6 -12.08 -3.12 8.37
C GLY A 6 -10.82 -3.23 9.25
N ARG A 7 -9.76 -3.86 8.73
CA ARG A 7 -8.53 -4.12 9.48
C ARG A 7 -7.30 -3.79 8.65
N ILE A 8 -6.25 -3.33 9.32
CA ILE A 8 -4.93 -3.12 8.71
C ILE A 8 -4.18 -4.46 8.73
N PRO A 9 -3.62 -4.91 7.57
CA PRO A 9 -2.83 -6.15 7.53
C PRO A 9 -1.57 -6.00 8.38
N PRO A 10 -1.25 -6.96 9.28
CA PRO A 10 0.00 -6.95 10.05
C PRO A 10 1.24 -7.07 9.15
N ILE A 11 2.39 -6.63 9.65
CA ILE A 11 3.69 -6.73 8.97
C ILE A 11 4.44 -7.95 9.48
N TYR A 12 4.51 -9.00 8.69
CA TYR A 12 5.14 -10.27 9.09
C TYR A 12 6.53 -10.50 8.46
N ASP A 13 6.90 -9.72 7.44
CA ASP A 13 8.21 -9.86 6.79
C ASP A 13 8.81 -8.51 6.40
N GLN A 14 10.08 -8.55 6.03
CA GLN A 14 10.84 -7.36 5.63
C GLN A 14 10.28 -6.68 4.38
N THR A 15 9.73 -7.43 3.43
CA THR A 15 9.15 -6.86 2.21
C THR A 15 7.88 -6.06 2.51
N SER A 16 7.09 -6.50 3.48
CA SER A 16 5.92 -5.77 3.97
C SER A 16 6.28 -4.46 4.68
N ALA A 17 7.54 -4.31 5.12
CA ALA A 17 8.05 -3.15 5.86
C ALA A 17 8.75 -2.11 4.96
N LEU A 18 8.62 -2.17 3.63
CA LEU A 18 9.29 -1.24 2.72
C LEU A 18 8.74 0.19 2.76
N VAL A 19 7.61 0.40 3.40
CA VAL A 19 7.01 1.72 3.69
C VAL A 19 6.88 1.87 5.20
N ASP A 20 7.28 3.01 5.73
CA ASP A 20 7.49 3.27 7.16
C ASP A 20 6.24 3.64 7.97
N THR A 21 5.07 3.57 7.36
CA THR A 21 3.81 3.88 8.04
C THR A 21 2.77 2.79 7.81
N ASP A 22 1.85 2.65 8.75
CA ASP A 22 0.62 1.90 8.52
C ASP A 22 -0.34 2.70 7.63
N PRO A 23 -1.17 2.03 6.81
CA PRO A 23 -2.24 2.72 6.12
C PRO A 23 -3.25 3.27 7.12
N VAL A 24 -3.84 4.42 6.80
CA VAL A 24 -5.04 4.90 7.51
C VAL A 24 -6.22 4.03 7.12
N LEU A 25 -7.03 3.61 8.06
CA LEU A 25 -8.31 2.98 7.79
C LEU A 25 -9.39 4.07 7.72
N TYR A 26 -9.95 4.27 6.53
CA TYR A 26 -11.12 5.11 6.31
C TYR A 26 -12.35 4.22 6.18
N ASP A 27 -13.19 4.20 7.20
CA ASP A 27 -14.32 3.28 7.35
C ASP A 27 -15.68 3.90 7.01
N GLU A 28 -15.73 5.17 6.67
CA GLU A 28 -16.94 5.85 6.23
C GLU A 28 -17.26 5.55 4.77
N TYR A 29 -17.75 4.35 4.48
CA TYR A 29 -18.20 4.03 3.14
C TYR A 29 -19.53 4.75 2.83
N ARG A 30 -19.46 5.74 1.95
CA ARG A 30 -20.62 6.53 1.49
C ARG A 30 -20.95 6.33 0.01
N GLY A 31 -20.50 5.21 -0.58
CA GLY A 31 -20.64 4.94 -2.00
C GLY A 31 -19.38 5.30 -2.79
N THR A 32 -19.51 5.40 -4.11
CA THR A 32 -18.43 5.78 -5.02
C THR A 32 -18.03 7.24 -4.76
N VAL A 33 -16.74 7.55 -4.77
CA VAL A 33 -16.24 8.92 -4.62
C VAL A 33 -16.46 9.66 -5.95
N GLU A 34 -17.64 10.20 -6.16
CA GLU A 34 -18.05 10.85 -7.40
C GLU A 34 -18.09 12.38 -7.27
N ASP A 35 -18.07 12.91 -6.05
CA ASP A 35 -18.09 14.34 -5.81
C ASP A 35 -16.89 14.84 -5.00
N THR A 36 -16.70 16.15 -5.05
CA THR A 36 -15.59 16.84 -4.38
C THR A 36 -15.67 16.74 -2.85
N GLU A 37 -16.86 16.61 -2.29
CA GLU A 37 -17.05 16.54 -0.83
C GLU A 37 -16.55 15.20 -0.29
N LEU A 38 -16.93 14.10 -0.94
CA LEU A 38 -16.45 12.76 -0.59
C LEU A 38 -14.94 12.64 -0.79
N GLY A 39 -14.41 13.19 -1.90
CA GLY A 39 -12.98 13.24 -2.16
C GLY A 39 -12.22 14.01 -1.07
N ARG A 40 -12.77 15.13 -0.62
CA ARG A 40 -12.19 15.94 0.47
C ARG A 40 -12.16 15.18 1.80
N ALA A 41 -13.22 14.48 2.17
CA ALA A 41 -13.26 13.67 3.38
C ALA A 41 -12.20 12.57 3.39
N VAL A 42 -11.96 11.90 2.27
CA VAL A 42 -10.89 10.89 2.14
C VAL A 42 -9.50 11.54 2.28
N VAL A 43 -9.26 12.69 1.68
CA VAL A 43 -7.99 13.43 1.79
C VAL A 43 -7.77 13.91 3.21
N GLU A 44 -8.81 14.40 3.88
CA GLU A 44 -8.76 14.85 5.28
C GLU A 44 -8.42 13.67 6.23
N ALA A 45 -9.07 12.53 6.03
CA ALA A 45 -8.77 11.31 6.78
C ALA A 45 -7.35 10.79 6.52
N LEU A 46 -6.84 10.88 5.27
CA LEU A 46 -5.48 10.51 4.92
C LEU A 46 -4.45 11.40 5.64
N GLY A 47 -4.73 12.70 5.78
CA GLY A 47 -3.82 13.66 6.40
C GLY A 47 -2.45 13.69 5.74
N THR A 48 -1.40 13.46 6.53
CA THR A 48 0.00 13.37 6.04
C THR A 48 0.45 11.94 5.73
N ASN A 49 -0.47 10.96 5.80
CA ASN A 49 -0.14 9.57 5.55
C ASN A 49 0.07 9.31 4.05
N LYS A 50 0.67 8.19 3.75
CA LYS A 50 1.12 7.79 2.40
C LYS A 50 0.11 6.91 1.69
N TRP A 51 -0.78 6.28 2.44
CA TRP A 51 -1.78 5.33 1.96
C TRP A 51 -2.96 5.21 2.91
N SER A 52 -4.09 4.75 2.37
CA SER A 52 -5.30 4.48 3.14
C SER A 52 -6.00 3.22 2.61
N LEU A 53 -6.61 2.47 3.51
CA LEU A 53 -7.60 1.45 3.18
C LEU A 53 -8.98 2.09 3.23
N LEU A 54 -9.67 2.07 2.11
CA LEU A 54 -11.02 2.60 1.97
C LEU A 54 -12.01 1.44 2.19
N ALA A 55 -12.78 1.47 3.25
CA ALA A 55 -13.69 0.39 3.63
C ALA A 55 -14.59 -0.02 2.45
N ASN A 56 -14.66 -1.33 2.16
CA ASN A 56 -15.43 -1.93 1.07
C ASN A 56 -15.16 -1.40 -0.35
N HIS A 57 -14.13 -0.55 -0.51
CA HIS A 57 -13.80 0.03 -1.83
C HIS A 57 -12.42 -0.46 -2.32
N GLY A 58 -11.36 -0.21 -1.55
CA GLY A 58 -10.01 -0.53 -2.01
C GLY A 58 -8.93 0.22 -1.23
N VAL A 59 -8.01 0.82 -1.96
CA VAL A 59 -6.87 1.54 -1.37
C VAL A 59 -6.64 2.87 -2.09
N LEU A 60 -6.15 3.85 -1.35
CA LEU A 60 -5.58 5.08 -1.88
C LEU A 60 -4.08 5.09 -1.56
N VAL A 61 -3.26 5.36 -2.58
CA VAL A 61 -1.81 5.50 -2.44
C VAL A 61 -1.41 6.85 -3.01
N VAL A 62 -0.65 7.62 -2.25
CA VAL A 62 -0.14 8.93 -2.67
C VAL A 62 1.39 8.97 -2.59
N ALA A 63 2.03 9.68 -3.51
CA ALA A 63 3.49 9.80 -3.57
C ALA A 63 3.91 11.02 -4.38
N ASN A 64 5.21 11.36 -4.34
CA ASN A 64 5.78 12.47 -5.12
C ASN A 64 6.02 12.10 -6.59
N GLY A 65 5.90 10.83 -6.96
CA GLY A 65 6.07 10.36 -8.33
C GLY A 65 5.71 8.89 -8.48
N ILE A 66 5.58 8.46 -9.75
CA ILE A 66 5.06 7.14 -10.10
C ILE A 66 5.89 5.98 -9.53
N ARG A 67 7.22 6.10 -9.48
CA ARG A 67 8.09 5.05 -8.93
C ARG A 67 7.81 4.78 -7.45
N GLN A 68 7.64 5.84 -6.68
CA GLN A 68 7.32 5.75 -5.26
C GLN A 68 5.88 5.28 -5.04
N ALA A 69 4.92 5.76 -5.84
CA ALA A 69 3.54 5.27 -5.80
C ALA A 69 3.46 3.77 -6.09
N HIS A 70 4.18 3.31 -7.10
CA HIS A 70 4.28 1.91 -7.46
C HIS A 70 4.88 1.07 -6.31
N LEU A 71 6.02 1.50 -5.73
CA LEU A 71 6.61 0.81 -4.57
C LEU A 71 5.58 0.65 -3.44
N ARG A 72 4.89 1.73 -3.09
CA ARG A 72 3.87 1.71 -2.03
C ARG A 72 2.72 0.76 -2.36
N ALA A 73 2.22 0.80 -3.59
CA ALA A 73 1.13 -0.05 -4.04
C ALA A 73 1.49 -1.55 -3.97
N ILE A 74 2.63 -1.94 -4.54
CA ILE A 74 3.06 -3.34 -4.52
C ILE A 74 3.45 -3.82 -3.11
N THR A 75 3.99 -2.94 -2.26
CA THR A 75 4.27 -3.28 -0.85
C THR A 75 2.97 -3.58 -0.12
N LEU A 76 1.92 -2.78 -0.32
CA LEU A 76 0.63 -3.00 0.32
C LEU A 76 -0.04 -4.29 -0.19
N GLU A 77 0.06 -4.57 -1.49
CA GLU A 77 -0.45 -5.81 -2.06
C GLU A 77 0.29 -7.04 -1.49
N TRP A 78 1.62 -6.99 -1.45
CA TRP A 78 2.43 -8.05 -0.84
C TRP A 78 2.07 -8.27 0.63
N ARG A 79 2.08 -7.19 1.42
CA ARG A 79 1.71 -7.21 2.83
C ARG A 79 0.32 -7.82 3.04
N SER A 80 -0.63 -7.41 2.23
CA SER A 80 -2.01 -7.90 2.30
C SER A 80 -2.13 -9.40 2.03
N ARG A 81 -1.42 -9.89 1.02
CA ARG A 81 -1.39 -11.32 0.68
C ARG A 81 -0.70 -12.14 1.75
N LEU A 82 0.51 -11.73 2.16
CA LEU A 82 1.27 -12.45 3.17
C LEU A 82 0.52 -12.50 4.50
N ALA A 83 0.00 -11.37 4.96
CA ALA A 83 -0.76 -11.33 6.21
C ALA A 83 -1.98 -12.26 6.17
N TRP A 84 -2.69 -12.31 5.04
CA TRP A 84 -3.80 -13.25 4.89
C TRP A 84 -3.35 -14.71 5.01
N HIS A 85 -2.24 -15.09 4.37
CA HIS A 85 -1.70 -16.46 4.48
C HIS A 85 -1.27 -16.79 5.92
N VAL A 86 -0.58 -15.88 6.60
CA VAL A 86 -0.14 -16.07 7.99
C VAL A 86 -1.35 -16.21 8.92
N GLU A 87 -2.35 -15.36 8.77
CA GLU A 87 -3.59 -15.44 9.56
C GLU A 87 -4.36 -16.76 9.30
N ALA A 88 -4.36 -17.23 8.07
CA ALA A 88 -4.98 -18.54 7.73
C ALA A 88 -4.25 -19.73 8.36
N LEU A 89 -2.98 -19.59 8.71
CA LEU A 89 -2.20 -20.61 9.44
C LEU A 89 -2.40 -20.52 10.98
N GLY A 90 -3.23 -19.60 11.46
CA GLY A 90 -3.48 -19.38 12.89
C GLY A 90 -2.76 -18.17 13.47
N GLY A 91 -2.23 -17.29 12.62
CA GLY A 91 -1.52 -16.08 13.01
C GLY A 91 -0.01 -16.23 13.10
N GLY A 92 0.67 -15.14 13.44
CA GLY A 92 2.14 -15.09 13.56
C GLY A 92 2.58 -13.93 14.46
N SER A 93 3.90 -13.74 14.56
CA SER A 93 4.50 -12.62 15.30
C SER A 93 4.85 -11.50 14.31
N PRO A 94 4.17 -10.34 14.35
CA PRO A 94 4.52 -9.18 13.52
C PRO A 94 5.93 -8.67 13.80
N LEU A 95 6.54 -8.02 12.82
CA LEU A 95 7.81 -7.35 13.01
C LEU A 95 7.69 -6.23 14.04
N PRO A 96 8.73 -6.02 14.89
CA PRO A 96 8.77 -4.91 15.83
C PRO A 96 8.76 -3.54 15.10
N ASP A 97 8.04 -2.56 15.64
CA ASP A 97 7.88 -1.23 15.05
C ASP A 97 9.20 -0.55 14.69
N HIS A 98 10.24 -0.68 15.55
CA HIS A 98 11.53 -0.07 15.27
C HIS A 98 12.22 -0.64 14.02
N VAL A 99 11.99 -1.93 13.70
CA VAL A 99 12.49 -2.59 12.48
C VAL A 99 11.74 -2.07 11.27
N VAL A 100 10.41 -1.98 11.38
CA VAL A 100 9.52 -1.43 10.33
C VAL A 100 9.92 -0.01 10.00
N LEU A 101 10.04 0.86 11.01
CA LEU A 101 10.42 2.26 10.83
C LEU A 101 11.81 2.42 10.18
N ALA A 102 12.81 1.66 10.65
CA ALA A 102 14.17 1.75 10.10
C ALA A 102 14.25 1.28 8.64
N THR A 103 13.56 0.20 8.32
CA THR A 103 13.51 -0.35 6.96
C THR A 103 12.74 0.59 6.03
N GLY A 104 11.53 0.98 6.42
CA GLY A 104 10.64 1.79 5.60
C GLY A 104 11.17 3.18 5.30
N LYS A 105 11.73 3.89 6.28
CA LYS A 105 12.33 5.22 6.06
C LYS A 105 13.40 5.20 4.97
N ARG A 106 14.29 4.21 5.00
CA ARG A 106 15.36 4.07 4.01
C ARG A 106 14.83 3.73 2.63
N THR A 107 13.85 2.83 2.56
CA THR A 107 13.37 2.27 1.30
C THR A 107 12.38 3.20 0.61
N ASP A 108 11.41 3.70 1.34
CA ASP A 108 10.38 4.59 0.80
C ASP A 108 10.97 5.92 0.30
N ALA A 109 11.97 6.47 1.00
CA ALA A 109 12.64 7.70 0.57
C ALA A 109 13.33 7.55 -0.81
N ASN A 110 13.88 6.37 -1.10
CA ASN A 110 14.54 6.08 -2.37
C ASN A 110 13.57 5.61 -3.48
N GLY A 111 12.32 5.28 -3.15
CA GLY A 111 11.33 4.76 -4.10
C GLY A 111 11.75 3.47 -4.80
N PHE A 112 12.76 2.78 -4.30
CA PHE A 112 13.32 1.52 -4.79
C PHE A 112 13.41 1.44 -6.33
N PRO A 113 14.23 2.30 -6.97
CA PRO A 113 14.19 2.54 -8.42
C PRO A 113 14.39 1.28 -9.26
N PHE A 114 15.25 0.35 -8.82
CA PHE A 114 15.51 -0.90 -9.53
C PHE A 114 14.28 -1.79 -9.68
N LEU A 115 13.38 -1.76 -8.72
CA LEU A 115 12.14 -2.54 -8.78
C LEU A 115 11.20 -1.99 -9.85
N TRP A 116 11.03 -0.67 -9.90
CA TRP A 116 10.28 -0.01 -10.97
C TRP A 116 10.86 -0.37 -12.34
N GLU A 117 12.17 -0.20 -12.53
CA GLU A 117 12.84 -0.48 -13.80
C GLU A 117 12.68 -1.94 -14.24
N ALA A 118 12.75 -2.88 -13.30
CA ALA A 118 12.57 -4.30 -13.58
C ALA A 118 11.14 -4.62 -14.00
N MET A 119 10.16 -4.11 -13.26
CA MET A 119 8.74 -4.36 -13.53
C MET A 119 8.26 -3.66 -14.80
N ALA A 120 8.71 -2.43 -15.04
CA ALA A 120 8.42 -1.71 -16.28
C ALA A 120 8.96 -2.46 -17.52
N ARG A 121 10.22 -2.95 -17.46
CA ARG A 121 10.77 -3.76 -18.54
C ARG A 121 10.02 -5.08 -18.76
N GLU A 122 9.55 -5.69 -17.68
CA GLU A 122 8.75 -6.91 -17.78
C GLU A 122 7.41 -6.63 -18.45
N GLU A 123 6.72 -5.57 -18.08
CA GLU A 123 5.42 -5.21 -18.65
C GLU A 123 5.56 -4.85 -20.14
N ILE A 124 6.58 -4.07 -20.53
CA ILE A 124 6.85 -3.76 -21.93
C ILE A 124 7.12 -5.02 -22.75
N ARG A 125 7.82 -6.02 -22.20
CA ARG A 125 8.03 -7.30 -22.89
C ARG A 125 6.75 -8.09 -23.05
N ARG A 126 5.89 -8.04 -22.06
CA ARG A 126 4.63 -8.78 -22.00
C ARG A 126 3.56 -8.16 -22.90
N ASP A 127 3.50 -6.86 -22.89
CA ASP A 127 2.57 -6.06 -23.69
C ASP A 127 3.23 -4.78 -24.20
N PRO A 128 3.81 -4.80 -25.42
CA PRO A 128 4.44 -3.61 -25.99
C PRO A 128 3.46 -2.44 -26.22
N SER A 129 2.16 -2.69 -26.28
CA SER A 129 1.14 -1.64 -26.54
C SER A 129 1.02 -0.63 -25.40
N VAL A 130 1.59 -0.93 -24.22
CA VAL A 130 1.63 0.03 -23.09
C VAL A 130 2.44 1.30 -23.39
N LEU A 131 3.18 1.32 -24.51
CA LEU A 131 3.94 2.49 -24.98
C LEU A 131 3.21 3.31 -26.04
N GLU A 132 2.06 2.85 -26.55
CA GLU A 132 1.22 3.53 -27.54
C GLU A 132 0.19 4.44 -26.88
#